data_6528027569e08da5f95384af3f7f617d
#
_entry.id   6528027569e08da5f95384af3f7f617d
#
_cell.length_a   1.000
_cell.length_b   1.000
_cell.length_c   1.000
_cell.angle_alpha   90.00
_cell.angle_beta   90.00
_cell.angle_gamma   90.00
#
_symmetry.space_group_name_H-M   'P 1'
#
loop_
_entity.id
_entity.type
_entity.pdbx_description
1 polymer ?
#
loop_
_entity_poly.entity_id
_entity_poly.type
_entity_poly.pdbx_seq_one_letter_code
_entity_poly.pdbx_strand_id
1 'polypeptide(L)'
;MTDDAPSEAAEGWWDEPWYRVRTDRFVASFLPSAGEDLDAVCNVDTEVRLTDGSRWSATVFTVAEVQRLMERWAQTGEETGGRYFWCPDGLIVREADIANMTEAISGVLDEGDFEQILQRLEDE
;
A
#
# COMPACT_ATOMS: atom_id res chain seq x y z
N MET A 1 -5.74 18.47 21.59
CA MET A 1 -5.49 17.93 21.06
C MET A 1 -5.08 17.36 20.60
N THR A 2 -5.08 17.23 20.54
CA THR A 2 -4.76 16.66 20.03
C THR A 2 -4.46 16.07 19.48
N ASP A 3 -4.32 15.77 19.18
CA ASP A 3 -4.00 15.12 18.67
C ASP A 3 -3.65 14.32 18.39
N ASP A 4 -3.67 13.82 18.46
CA ASP A 4 -3.32 13.00 18.37
C ASP A 4 -2.85 12.41 17.71
N ALA A 5 -2.54 12.10 18.48
CA ALA A 5 -2.17 11.84 17.14
C ALA A 5 -1.80 10.42 16.82
N PRO A 6 -2.45 9.85 15.85
CA PRO A 6 -2.14 8.47 15.44
C PRO A 6 -0.71 8.31 14.95
N SER A 7 -0.12 9.37 14.43
CA SER A 7 1.25 9.28 13.93
C SER A 7 2.25 8.92 15.01
N GLU A 8 1.87 9.13 16.28
CA GLU A 8 2.77 8.77 17.36
C GLU A 8 2.91 7.26 17.50
N ALA A 9 1.94 6.51 17.01
CA ALA A 9 1.99 5.06 17.07
C ALA A 9 2.72 4.45 15.89
N ALA A 10 3.02 5.23 14.86
CA ALA A 10 3.67 4.70 13.67
C ALA A 10 5.17 4.89 13.77
N GLU A 11 5.89 3.82 13.52
CA GLU A 11 7.34 3.82 13.62
C GLU A 11 7.91 3.08 12.43
N GLY A 12 8.78 3.74 11.65
CA GLY A 12 9.33 3.15 10.43
C GLY A 12 10.80 2.88 10.53
N TRP A 13 11.26 1.85 9.82
CA TRP A 13 12.68 1.53 9.76
C TRP A 13 12.99 0.72 8.50
N TRP A 14 14.23 0.78 8.08
CA TRP A 14 14.70 -0.03 6.94
C TRP A 14 15.10 -1.41 7.41
N ASP A 15 14.66 -2.41 6.68
CA ASP A 15 15.07 -3.79 6.82
C ASP A 15 15.25 -4.29 5.39
N GLU A 16 16.36 -3.89 4.79
CA GLU A 16 16.59 -4.02 3.34
C GLU A 16 16.20 -5.38 2.82
N PRO A 17 15.48 -5.49 1.75
CA PRO A 17 15.03 -4.40 0.86
C PRO A 17 13.71 -3.77 1.27
N TRP A 18 13.19 -4.10 2.43
CA TRP A 18 11.88 -3.64 2.91
C TRP A 18 12.01 -2.36 3.72
N TYR A 19 11.03 -1.50 3.59
CA TYR A 19 10.82 -0.43 4.54
C TYR A 19 9.59 -0.80 5.37
N ARG A 20 9.76 -0.96 6.66
CA ARG A 20 8.70 -1.45 7.54
C ARG A 20 8.16 -0.32 8.40
N VAL A 21 6.84 -0.33 8.62
CA VAL A 21 6.17 0.64 9.48
C VAL A 21 5.32 -0.14 10.47
N ARG A 22 5.55 0.09 11.75
CA ARG A 22 4.78 -0.56 12.81
C ARG A 22 3.81 0.43 13.41
N THR A 23 2.55 0.01 13.52
CA THR A 23 1.53 0.72 14.28
C THR A 23 1.10 -0.19 15.42
N ASP A 24 0.14 0.25 16.22
CA ASP A 24 -0.35 -0.58 17.31
C ASP A 24 -1.21 -1.75 16.82
N ARG A 25 -1.56 -1.78 15.54
CA ARG A 25 -2.43 -2.82 15.00
C ARG A 25 -1.78 -3.72 13.95
N PHE A 26 -0.69 -3.27 13.34
CA PHE A 26 -0.05 -4.06 12.29
C PHE A 26 1.37 -3.60 12.04
N VAL A 27 2.08 -4.43 11.28
CA VAL A 27 3.35 -4.02 10.67
C VAL A 27 3.14 -4.08 9.16
N ALA A 28 3.34 -2.97 8.49
CA ALA A 28 3.26 -2.90 7.04
C ALA A 28 4.68 -2.86 6.48
N SER A 29 4.98 -3.75 5.54
CA SER A 29 6.29 -3.84 4.92
C SER A 29 6.15 -3.47 3.46
N PHE A 30 6.85 -2.42 3.05
CA PHE A 30 6.78 -1.88 1.69
C PHE A 30 8.07 -2.22 0.97
N LEU A 31 7.96 -2.56 -0.32
CA LEU A 31 9.12 -2.96 -1.12
C LEU A 31 9.36 -1.91 -2.22
N PRO A 32 9.91 -0.75 -1.88
CA PRO A 32 10.15 0.29 -2.88
C PRO A 32 11.33 -0.09 -3.77
N SER A 33 11.44 0.59 -4.89
CA SER A 33 12.60 0.43 -5.76
C SER A 33 13.84 0.97 -5.06
N ALA A 34 15.00 0.42 -5.43
CA ALA A 34 16.25 0.86 -4.84
C ALA A 34 16.43 2.35 -5.08
N GLY A 35 16.68 3.08 -4.00
CA GLY A 35 16.91 4.52 -4.09
C GLY A 35 15.65 5.35 -4.25
N GLU A 36 14.48 4.74 -4.20
CA GLU A 36 13.23 5.48 -4.36
C GLU A 36 12.97 6.36 -3.15
N ASP A 37 12.51 7.58 -3.40
CA ASP A 37 12.16 8.53 -2.35
C ASP A 37 10.87 8.06 -1.69
N LEU A 38 10.91 7.79 -0.38
CA LEU A 38 9.74 7.29 0.34
C LEU A 38 8.58 8.28 0.32
N ASP A 39 8.86 9.57 0.19
CA ASP A 39 7.81 10.59 0.13
C ASP A 39 7.12 10.61 -1.23
N ALA A 40 7.68 9.96 -2.22
CA ALA A 40 7.14 9.99 -3.57
C ALA A 40 6.67 8.62 -4.05
N VAL A 41 6.67 7.61 -3.18
CA VAL A 41 6.26 6.27 -3.58
C VAL A 41 4.79 6.29 -3.99
N CYS A 42 4.51 5.79 -5.19
CA CYS A 42 3.16 5.82 -5.75
C CYS A 42 2.70 4.46 -6.29
N ASN A 43 3.55 3.44 -6.21
CA ASN A 43 3.25 2.10 -6.72
C ASN A 43 4.19 1.15 -6.00
N VAL A 44 3.66 0.36 -5.06
CA VAL A 44 4.55 -0.41 -4.20
C VAL A 44 3.86 -1.69 -3.74
N ASP A 45 4.62 -2.80 -3.79
CA ASP A 45 4.18 -4.06 -3.20
C ASP A 45 4.27 -3.96 -1.69
N THR A 46 3.26 -4.47 -1.00
CA THR A 46 3.12 -4.31 0.43
C THR A 46 2.69 -5.61 1.08
N GLU A 47 3.26 -5.91 2.23
CA GLU A 47 2.78 -7.01 3.06
C GLU A 47 2.37 -6.43 4.40
N VAL A 48 1.21 -6.85 4.91
CA VAL A 48 0.70 -6.39 6.20
C VAL A 48 0.57 -7.58 7.12
N ARG A 49 1.19 -7.51 8.30
CA ARG A 49 1.06 -8.53 9.33
C ARG A 49 0.23 -7.97 10.46
N LEU A 50 -0.88 -8.63 10.73
CA LEU A 50 -1.78 -8.22 11.82
C LEU A 50 -1.30 -8.79 13.15
N THR A 51 -1.91 -8.32 14.24
CA THR A 51 -1.50 -8.73 15.57
C THR A 51 -1.78 -10.21 15.85
N ASP A 52 -2.69 -10.82 15.09
CA ASP A 52 -2.95 -12.25 15.23
C ASP A 52 -1.93 -13.09 14.46
N GLY A 53 -0.95 -12.48 13.83
CA GLY A 53 0.10 -13.17 13.08
C GLY A 53 -0.23 -13.44 11.63
N SER A 54 -1.46 -13.17 11.21
CA SER A 54 -1.82 -13.39 9.81
C SER A 54 -1.11 -12.37 8.92
N ARG A 55 -0.79 -12.79 7.70
CA ARG A 55 -0.07 -11.96 6.73
C ARG A 55 -0.95 -11.75 5.51
N TRP A 56 -0.90 -10.55 4.98
CA TRP A 56 -1.76 -10.14 3.87
C TRP A 56 -0.94 -9.34 2.87
N SER A 57 -1.30 -9.41 1.60
CA SER A 57 -0.60 -8.65 0.57
C SER A 57 -1.52 -7.60 -0.02
N ALA A 58 -0.90 -6.54 -0.49
CA ALA A 58 -1.57 -5.49 -1.24
C ALA A 58 -0.56 -4.86 -2.18
N THR A 59 -1.04 -4.44 -3.36
CA THR A 59 -0.26 -3.57 -4.22
C THR A 59 -0.92 -2.21 -4.13
N VAL A 60 -0.19 -1.23 -3.64
CA VAL A 60 -0.76 0.09 -3.36
C VAL A 60 -0.38 1.04 -4.48
N PHE A 61 -1.39 1.70 -5.06
CA PHE A 61 -1.21 2.66 -6.15
C PHE A 61 -1.83 3.99 -5.76
N THR A 62 -1.26 5.08 -6.27
CA THR A 62 -2.00 6.34 -6.19
C THR A 62 -2.92 6.45 -7.39
N VAL A 63 -3.93 7.32 -7.26
CA VAL A 63 -4.83 7.62 -8.37
C VAL A 63 -4.03 8.10 -9.58
N ALA A 64 -3.07 8.98 -9.35
CA ALA A 64 -2.26 9.52 -10.44
C ALA A 64 -1.45 8.43 -11.15
N GLU A 65 -0.95 7.47 -10.38
CA GLU A 65 -0.17 6.37 -10.98
C GLU A 65 -1.07 5.48 -11.83
N VAL A 66 -2.27 5.18 -11.35
CA VAL A 66 -3.22 4.37 -12.14
C VAL A 66 -3.53 5.08 -13.46
N GLN A 67 -3.76 6.38 -13.39
CA GLN A 67 -4.05 7.16 -14.59
C GLN A 67 -2.87 7.11 -15.57
N ARG A 68 -1.66 7.27 -15.04
CA ARG A 68 -0.45 7.23 -15.87
C ARG A 68 -0.31 5.87 -16.55
N LEU A 69 -0.57 4.79 -15.82
CA LEU A 69 -0.48 3.45 -16.39
C LEU A 69 -1.51 3.24 -17.50
N MET A 70 -2.74 3.69 -17.27
CA MET A 70 -3.77 3.53 -18.27
C MET A 70 -3.45 4.32 -19.53
N GLU A 71 -2.87 5.51 -19.40
CA GLU A 71 -2.47 6.31 -20.55
C GLU A 71 -1.34 5.65 -21.31
N ARG A 72 -0.41 5.03 -20.58
CA ARG A 72 0.69 4.31 -21.22
C ARG A 72 0.15 3.10 -21.99
N TRP A 73 -0.79 2.37 -21.39
CA TRP A 73 -1.38 1.19 -22.04
C TRP A 73 -2.19 1.57 -23.26
N ALA A 74 -2.72 2.80 -23.32
CA ALA A 74 -3.39 3.25 -24.51
C ALA A 74 -2.45 3.25 -25.71
N GLN A 75 -1.15 3.40 -25.48
CA GLN A 75 -0.16 3.40 -26.54
C GLN A 75 0.39 2.01 -26.83
N THR A 76 0.46 1.14 -25.81
CA THR A 76 1.04 -0.19 -25.99
C THR A 76 0.01 -1.24 -26.34
N GLY A 77 -1.27 -0.98 -26.10
CA GLY A 77 -2.34 -1.93 -26.35
C GLY A 77 -2.68 -2.81 -25.20
N GLU A 78 -1.94 -2.71 -24.08
CA GLU A 78 -2.23 -3.52 -22.89
C GLU A 78 -3.58 -3.12 -22.30
N GLU A 79 -4.22 -4.05 -21.62
CA GLU A 79 -5.50 -3.84 -20.93
C GLU A 79 -6.53 -3.15 -21.83
N THR A 80 -6.68 -3.69 -23.03
CA THR A 80 -7.61 -3.18 -24.04
C THR A 80 -7.32 -1.69 -24.34
N GLY A 81 -6.04 -1.35 -24.45
CA GLY A 81 -5.64 0.03 -24.72
C GLY A 81 -5.83 0.95 -23.54
N GLY A 82 -5.74 0.42 -22.33
CA GLY A 82 -5.84 1.25 -21.14
C GLY A 82 -7.25 1.63 -20.74
N ARG A 83 -8.23 0.88 -21.22
CA ARG A 83 -9.63 1.19 -20.92
C ARG A 83 -10.03 0.83 -19.50
N TYR A 84 -9.24 0.00 -18.83
CA TYR A 84 -9.51 -0.36 -17.44
C TYR A 84 -8.20 -0.62 -16.71
N PHE A 85 -8.31 -0.67 -15.39
CA PHE A 85 -7.20 -1.01 -14.52
C PHE A 85 -7.69 -2.09 -13.56
N TRP A 86 -6.89 -3.13 -13.39
CA TRP A 86 -7.27 -4.20 -12.49
C TRP A 86 -6.04 -4.81 -11.83
N CYS A 87 -6.16 -5.10 -10.53
CA CYS A 87 -5.11 -5.74 -9.76
C CYS A 87 -5.80 -6.49 -8.62
N PRO A 88 -5.55 -7.81 -8.46
CA PRO A 88 -6.31 -8.61 -7.47
C PRO A 88 -6.23 -8.09 -6.04
N ASP A 89 -5.07 -7.58 -5.63
CA ASP A 89 -4.89 -7.06 -4.28
C ASP A 89 -4.63 -5.56 -4.32
N GLY A 90 -5.16 -4.88 -5.32
CA GLY A 90 -4.90 -3.47 -5.52
C GLY A 90 -5.64 -2.59 -4.54
N LEU A 91 -4.93 -1.65 -3.95
CA LEU A 91 -5.50 -0.63 -3.10
C LEU A 91 -5.10 0.71 -3.68
N ILE A 92 -6.09 1.52 -4.07
CA ILE A 92 -5.82 2.80 -4.70
C ILE A 92 -6.01 3.88 -3.66
N VAL A 93 -4.95 4.66 -3.43
CA VAL A 93 -4.97 5.72 -2.43
C VAL A 93 -4.86 7.06 -3.14
N ARG A 94 -5.23 8.11 -2.44
CA ARG A 94 -5.26 9.43 -3.07
C ARG A 94 -3.87 9.98 -3.30
N GLU A 95 -2.99 9.87 -2.33
CA GLU A 95 -1.71 10.56 -2.38
C GLU A 95 -0.55 9.64 -2.13
N ALA A 96 0.58 10.01 -2.73
CA ALA A 96 1.82 9.25 -2.59
C ALA A 96 2.34 9.31 -1.16
N ASP A 97 3.35 8.61 -0.94
CA ASP A 97 4.25 8.45 0.21
C ASP A 97 3.79 7.37 1.19
N ILE A 98 4.79 6.78 1.82
CA ILE A 98 4.59 5.63 2.70
C ILE A 98 3.68 5.97 3.89
N ALA A 99 3.80 7.18 4.43
CA ALA A 99 2.97 7.59 5.56
C ALA A 99 1.49 7.62 5.17
N ASN A 100 1.16 8.17 4.01
CA ASN A 100 -0.21 8.21 3.54
C ASN A 100 -0.74 6.81 3.27
N MET A 101 0.09 5.94 2.71
CA MET A 101 -0.31 4.56 2.44
C MET A 101 -0.58 3.79 3.73
N THR A 102 0.25 4.03 4.76
CA THR A 102 0.05 3.41 6.06
C THR A 102 -1.27 3.86 6.67
N GLU A 103 -1.59 5.15 6.56
CA GLU A 103 -2.85 5.68 7.07
C GLU A 103 -4.03 5.08 6.33
N ALA A 104 -3.90 4.89 5.01
CA ALA A 104 -4.98 4.27 4.24
C ALA A 104 -5.23 2.84 4.69
N ILE A 105 -4.16 2.08 4.98
CA ILE A 105 -4.31 0.71 5.47
C ILE A 105 -5.02 0.71 6.83
N SER A 106 -4.65 1.63 7.71
CA SER A 106 -5.36 1.79 8.99
C SER A 106 -6.84 2.06 8.76
N GLY A 107 -7.15 2.93 7.81
CA GLY A 107 -8.54 3.25 7.49
C GLY A 107 -9.31 2.06 6.97
N VAL A 108 -8.67 1.24 6.15
CA VAL A 108 -9.30 0.03 5.63
C VAL A 108 -9.67 -0.92 6.78
N LEU A 109 -8.78 -1.04 7.77
CA LEU A 109 -9.10 -1.84 8.96
C LEU A 109 -10.28 -1.25 9.73
N ASP A 110 -10.29 0.07 9.91
CA ASP A 110 -11.37 0.73 10.63
C ASP A 110 -12.73 0.54 9.95
N GLU A 111 -12.76 0.55 8.62
CA GLU A 111 -14.00 0.42 7.87
C GLU A 111 -14.47 -1.02 7.77
N GLY A 112 -13.62 -1.98 8.12
CA GLY A 112 -13.99 -3.38 8.07
C GLY A 112 -13.83 -4.04 6.72
N ASP A 113 -13.16 -3.40 5.79
CA ASP A 113 -13.01 -3.90 4.42
C ASP A 113 -11.71 -4.62 4.17
N PHE A 114 -10.88 -4.79 5.19
CA PHE A 114 -9.51 -5.26 5.05
C PHE A 114 -9.44 -6.61 4.32
N GLU A 115 -10.26 -7.57 4.74
CA GLU A 115 -10.21 -8.91 4.19
C GLU A 115 -10.75 -8.99 2.76
N GLN A 116 -11.51 -7.99 2.35
CA GLN A 116 -12.04 -7.95 1.00
C GLN A 116 -11.05 -7.34 0.02
N ILE A 117 -10.18 -6.46 0.52
CA ILE A 117 -9.26 -5.72 -0.34
C ILE A 117 -7.90 -6.40 -0.42
N LEU A 118 -7.33 -6.76 0.74
CA LEU A 118 -6.03 -7.41 0.76
C LEU A 118 -6.20 -8.92 0.62
N GLN A 119 -5.17 -9.57 0.14
CA GLN A 119 -5.18 -11.03 -0.04
C GLN A 119 -4.41 -11.69 1.08
N ARG A 120 -5.02 -12.69 1.69
CA ARG A 120 -4.36 -13.43 2.75
C ARG A 120 -3.25 -14.29 2.17
N LEU A 121 -2.10 -14.25 2.83
CA LEU A 121 -0.95 -15.06 2.45
C LEU A 121 -0.92 -16.32 3.28
N GLU A 122 -0.51 -17.42 2.66
CA GLU A 122 -0.41 -18.70 3.36
C GLU A 122 0.73 -18.64 4.36
N ASP A 123 0.54 -19.26 5.50
CA ASP A 123 1.60 -19.39 6.48
C ASP A 123 2.56 -20.47 6.04
N GLU A 124 3.84 -20.26 6.37
CA GLU A 124 4.88 -21.22 6.04
C GLU A 124 5.00 -22.33 7.04
#